data_e9e63b498e7b2a5906008e1dea2ef36b
#
_entry.id   e9e63b498e7b2a5906008e1dea2ef36b
#
_cell.length_a   1.000
_cell.length_b   1.000
_cell.length_c   1.000
_cell.angle_alpha   90.00
_cell.angle_beta   90.00
_cell.angle_gamma   90.00
#
_symmetry.space_group_name_H-M   'P 1'
#
loop_
_entity.id
_entity.type
_entity.pdbx_description
1 polymer ?
#
loop_
_entity_poly.entity_id
_entity_poly.type
_entity_poly.pdbx_seq_one_letter_code
_entity_poly.pdbx_strand_id
1 'polypeptide(L)'
;MPLIEDYALIGDLQTAALVSRAGSIDWCCFPRFDSGACFAALLGDPSHGRWLVAPATRVRHSYRRYRTDTLILESIFETDEGTVRVIEFMPPRGMAPDIVRIVEGLDGSVPMRSELVIRFDFGHIVPWVRRVDHARVATAGPDALCFRTPAEVRGRDMRTISEFTVAPGERIPFVLTWFPSHEEPPEAIDPERALSDTENYWLDWAGRSDHEGDYHEEIHQSLLVLKALTYAPTGGIAAAPTTSLPELIGGVRNWDYRFCWLRDATLTLLAMLNTGYREEAEAWRQWLLRAVAGDPADLQIMYGIAGERR
;
A
#
# COMPACT_ATOMS: atom_id res chain seq x y z
N MET A 1 -7.53 17.69 5.06
CA MET A 1 -7.26 16.57 4.13
C MET A 1 -5.94 16.88 3.43
N PRO A 2 -4.97 15.96 3.38
CA PRO A 2 -3.76 16.15 2.59
C PRO A 2 -4.08 16.34 1.11
N LEU A 3 -3.17 16.97 0.36
CA LEU A 3 -3.30 17.10 -1.08
C LEU A 3 -2.97 15.75 -1.75
N ILE A 4 -3.37 15.57 -3.01
CA ILE A 4 -3.11 14.32 -3.75
C ILE A 4 -1.60 14.07 -3.89
N GLU A 5 -0.83 15.12 -4.18
CA GLU A 5 0.63 15.09 -4.26
C GLU A 5 1.34 14.78 -2.93
N ASP A 6 0.61 14.83 -1.82
CA ASP A 6 1.14 14.45 -0.50
C ASP A 6 1.13 12.94 -0.25
N TYR A 7 0.54 12.16 -1.15
CA TYR A 7 0.53 10.69 -1.02
C TYR A 7 1.64 10.02 -1.82
N ALA A 8 2.22 8.99 -1.21
CA ALA A 8 3.12 8.04 -1.85
C ALA A 8 2.47 6.65 -1.85
N LEU A 9 2.75 5.85 -2.89
CA LEU A 9 2.20 4.50 -3.04
C LEU A 9 3.22 3.46 -2.60
N ILE A 10 2.79 2.48 -1.81
CA ILE A 10 3.49 1.23 -1.58
C ILE A 10 2.54 0.08 -2.00
N GLY A 11 3.07 -1.03 -2.50
CA GLY A 11 2.21 -2.12 -3.01
C GLY A 11 2.92 -3.46 -3.07
N ASP A 12 2.12 -4.53 -3.08
CA ASP A 12 2.56 -5.94 -3.10
C ASP A 12 2.17 -6.68 -4.38
N LEU A 13 1.85 -5.94 -5.46
CA LEU A 13 1.38 -6.45 -6.76
C LEU A 13 -0.02 -7.09 -6.72
N GLN A 14 -0.76 -6.94 -5.64
CA GLN A 14 -2.15 -7.41 -5.54
C GLN A 14 -3.05 -6.38 -4.87
N THR A 15 -2.45 -5.48 -4.08
CA THR A 15 -3.08 -4.30 -3.50
C THR A 15 -2.03 -3.21 -3.28
N ALA A 16 -2.50 -2.05 -2.84
CA ALA A 16 -1.62 -0.92 -2.53
C ALA A 16 -2.15 -0.12 -1.34
N ALA A 17 -1.22 0.57 -0.66
CA ALA A 17 -1.53 1.54 0.38
C ALA A 17 -0.99 2.92 0.00
N LEU A 18 -1.70 3.97 0.41
CA LEU A 18 -1.31 5.36 0.19
C LEU A 18 -0.87 5.99 1.50
N VAL A 19 0.39 6.42 1.53
CA VAL A 19 1.06 7.02 2.68
C VAL A 19 1.13 8.52 2.51
N SER A 20 0.55 9.28 3.43
CA SER A 20 0.61 10.73 3.43
C SER A 20 1.97 11.25 3.90
N ARG A 21 2.31 12.49 3.54
CA ARG A 21 3.53 13.18 3.99
C ARG A 21 3.66 13.29 5.52
N ALA A 22 2.54 13.21 6.23
CA ALA A 22 2.50 13.20 7.70
C ALA A 22 2.78 11.82 8.32
N GLY A 23 3.07 10.79 7.52
CA GLY A 23 3.32 9.42 7.98
C GLY A 23 2.04 8.63 8.32
N SER A 24 0.92 8.96 7.69
CA SER A 24 -0.35 8.21 7.86
C SER A 24 -0.68 7.42 6.60
N ILE A 25 -0.96 6.14 6.73
CA ILE A 25 -1.61 5.35 5.69
C ILE A 25 -3.10 5.63 5.78
N ASP A 26 -3.65 6.31 4.78
CA ASP A 26 -5.03 6.79 4.76
C ASP A 26 -5.93 6.02 3.77
N TRP A 27 -5.32 5.12 3.00
CA TRP A 27 -6.01 4.24 2.07
C TRP A 27 -5.33 2.88 1.99
N CYS A 28 -6.10 1.80 2.13
CA CYS A 28 -5.71 0.44 1.82
C CYS A 28 -6.93 -0.46 1.69
N CYS A 29 -6.98 -1.26 0.62
CA CYS A 29 -7.95 -2.33 0.41
C CYS A 29 -7.26 -3.68 0.59
N PHE A 30 -7.87 -4.61 1.31
CA PHE A 30 -7.37 -5.98 1.47
C PHE A 30 -8.45 -7.01 1.15
N PRO A 31 -8.10 -8.16 0.56
CA PRO A 31 -6.75 -8.58 0.12
C PRO A 31 -6.36 -8.11 -1.29
N ARG A 32 -7.28 -7.52 -2.06
CA ARG A 32 -7.11 -7.11 -3.47
C ARG A 32 -7.37 -5.61 -3.64
N PHE A 33 -6.94 -5.04 -4.78
CA PHE A 33 -7.24 -3.64 -5.12
C PHE A 33 -8.74 -3.32 -5.03
N ASP A 34 -9.60 -4.23 -5.55
CA ASP A 34 -11.04 -4.06 -5.64
C ASP A 34 -11.84 -4.59 -4.42
N SER A 35 -11.16 -4.98 -3.35
CA SER A 35 -11.75 -5.39 -2.08
C SER A 35 -12.26 -4.19 -1.27
N GLY A 36 -12.99 -4.44 -0.19
CA GLY A 36 -13.34 -3.43 0.81
C GLY A 36 -12.11 -2.80 1.45
N ALA A 37 -12.16 -1.49 1.72
CA ALA A 37 -11.06 -0.81 2.38
C ALA A 37 -11.05 -1.09 3.88
N CYS A 38 -9.86 -1.24 4.46
CA CYS A 38 -9.63 -1.26 5.91
C CYS A 38 -9.11 0.09 6.43
N PHE A 39 -8.56 0.92 5.52
CA PHE A 39 -8.23 2.32 5.75
C PHE A 39 -8.87 3.16 4.65
N ALA A 40 -9.68 4.12 5.04
CA ALA A 40 -10.45 4.98 4.14
C ALA A 40 -10.49 6.44 4.60
N ALA A 41 -9.54 6.89 5.44
CA ALA A 41 -9.44 8.29 5.87
C ALA A 41 -9.31 9.26 4.68
N LEU A 42 -8.79 8.77 3.54
CA LEU A 42 -8.73 9.51 2.27
C LEU A 42 -10.11 9.99 1.80
N LEU A 43 -11.20 9.25 2.09
CA LEU A 43 -12.57 9.60 1.68
C LEU A 43 -13.29 10.48 2.70
N GLY A 44 -12.70 10.71 3.87
CA GLY A 44 -13.36 11.44 4.95
C GLY A 44 -12.39 12.01 5.98
N ASP A 45 -12.30 11.38 7.11
CA ASP A 45 -11.46 11.78 8.23
C ASP A 45 -10.78 10.55 8.90
N PRO A 46 -9.89 10.75 9.88
CA PRO A 46 -9.20 9.66 10.56
C PRO A 46 -10.08 8.59 11.20
N SER A 47 -11.35 8.88 11.46
CA SER A 47 -12.30 7.91 12.04
C SER A 47 -12.76 6.86 11.05
N HIS A 48 -12.56 7.08 9.73
CA HIS A 48 -12.84 6.12 8.66
C HIS A 48 -11.72 5.08 8.47
N GLY A 49 -10.71 5.11 9.32
CA GLY A 49 -9.61 4.15 9.31
C GLY A 49 -8.33 4.72 8.72
N ARG A 50 -7.25 4.63 9.52
CA ARG A 50 -5.90 5.03 9.13
C ARG A 50 -4.85 4.34 9.99
N TRP A 51 -3.60 4.43 9.56
CA TRP A 51 -2.47 4.03 10.40
C TRP A 51 -1.37 5.09 10.38
N LEU A 52 -1.32 5.91 11.44
CA LEU A 52 -0.30 6.93 11.65
C LEU A 52 0.93 6.32 12.34
N VAL A 53 2.14 6.64 11.86
CA VAL A 53 3.42 6.48 12.55
C VAL A 53 4.22 7.75 12.33
N ALA A 54 4.41 8.55 13.39
CA ALA A 54 5.07 9.84 13.30
C ALA A 54 5.68 10.24 14.65
N PRO A 55 6.58 11.23 14.70
CA PRO A 55 7.03 11.84 15.94
C PRO A 55 5.84 12.34 16.79
N ALA A 56 5.91 12.13 18.10
CA ALA A 56 4.93 12.63 19.05
C ALA A 56 5.15 14.12 19.39
N THR A 57 6.27 14.67 18.98
CA THR A 57 6.69 16.06 19.17
C THR A 57 6.59 16.85 17.86
N ARG A 58 6.88 18.15 17.92
CA ARG A 58 6.81 19.03 16.76
C ARG A 58 7.86 18.65 15.72
N VAL A 59 7.40 18.33 14.51
CA VAL A 59 8.25 18.16 13.32
C VAL A 59 8.65 19.55 12.80
N ARG A 60 9.95 19.80 12.69
CA ARG A 60 10.53 21.02 12.13
C ARG A 60 10.60 20.93 10.61
N HIS A 61 11.10 19.79 10.14
CA HIS A 61 11.26 19.52 8.74
C HIS A 61 10.93 18.05 8.44
N SER A 62 10.37 17.77 7.28
CA SER A 62 10.14 16.40 6.81
C SER A 62 10.37 16.31 5.31
N TYR A 63 10.99 15.25 4.88
CA TYR A 63 11.12 14.90 3.49
C TYR A 63 10.97 13.39 3.32
N ARG A 64 10.67 12.97 2.10
CA ARG A 64 10.51 11.56 1.77
C ARG A 64 11.07 11.27 0.40
N ARG A 65 11.49 10.03 0.22
CA ARG A 65 11.98 9.50 -1.05
C ARG A 65 11.68 8.02 -1.13
N TYR A 66 11.62 7.49 -2.31
CA TYR A 66 11.79 6.06 -2.50
C TYR A 66 13.29 5.71 -2.49
N ARG A 67 13.63 4.50 -2.07
CA ARG A 67 14.95 3.94 -2.40
C ARG A 67 15.02 3.81 -3.91
N THR A 68 16.17 4.12 -4.47
CA THR A 68 16.38 4.07 -5.93
C THR A 68 15.90 2.75 -6.51
N ASP A 69 15.13 2.83 -7.59
CA ASP A 69 14.55 1.70 -8.32
C ASP A 69 13.69 0.74 -7.48
N THR A 70 13.05 1.24 -6.42
CA THR A 70 12.14 0.47 -5.59
C THR A 70 10.86 1.22 -5.24
N LEU A 71 9.86 0.53 -4.67
CA LEU A 71 8.71 1.12 -3.98
C LEU A 71 8.84 1.03 -2.44
N ILE A 72 10.07 1.05 -1.94
CA ILE A 72 10.36 1.19 -0.51
C ILE A 72 10.44 2.68 -0.21
N LEU A 73 9.47 3.19 0.53
CA LEU A 73 9.36 4.58 0.92
C LEU A 73 10.18 4.84 2.18
N GLU A 74 10.99 5.89 2.19
CA GLU A 74 11.67 6.41 3.37
C GLU A 74 11.13 7.80 3.69
N SER A 75 10.47 7.94 4.84
CA SER A 75 10.00 9.22 5.38
C SER A 75 10.92 9.66 6.51
N ILE A 76 11.57 10.81 6.39
CA ILE A 76 12.48 11.35 7.38
C ILE A 76 11.82 12.54 8.08
N PHE A 77 11.87 12.53 9.42
CA PHE A 77 11.34 13.59 10.26
C PHE A 77 12.43 14.15 11.15
N GLU A 78 12.62 15.45 11.09
CA GLU A 78 13.52 16.22 11.95
C GLU A 78 12.70 16.95 13.01
N THR A 79 13.07 16.75 14.27
CA THR A 79 12.43 17.35 15.46
C THR A 79 13.45 18.11 16.30
N ASP A 80 13.01 18.72 17.40
CA ASP A 80 13.91 19.34 18.37
C ASP A 80 14.73 18.30 19.15
N GLU A 81 14.23 17.05 19.23
CA GLU A 81 14.82 15.96 19.98
C GLU A 81 15.76 15.08 19.15
N GLY A 82 15.72 15.23 17.81
CA GLY A 82 16.54 14.44 16.92
C GLY A 82 15.87 14.16 15.58
N THR A 83 16.44 13.18 14.86
CA THR A 83 16.02 12.78 13.52
C THR A 83 15.65 11.30 13.49
N VAL A 84 14.54 10.97 12.86
CA VAL A 84 14.03 9.62 12.70
C VAL A 84 13.67 9.34 11.24
N ARG A 85 13.86 8.09 10.81
CA ARG A 85 13.41 7.57 9.53
C ARG A 85 12.33 6.52 9.76
N VAL A 86 11.27 6.59 8.97
CA VAL A 86 10.27 5.51 8.86
C VAL A 86 10.43 4.88 7.47
N ILE A 87 10.74 3.59 7.43
CA ILE A 87 10.87 2.78 6.22
C ILE A 87 9.55 2.03 6.05
N GLU A 88 8.89 2.21 4.90
CA GLU A 88 7.53 1.74 4.66
C GLU A 88 7.47 0.97 3.34
N PHE A 89 6.94 -0.24 3.38
CA PHE A 89 6.83 -1.09 2.20
C PHE A 89 5.78 -2.19 2.37
N MET A 90 5.40 -2.77 1.26
CA MET A 90 4.63 -4.01 1.18
C MET A 90 5.50 -5.03 0.45
N PRO A 91 5.88 -6.15 1.11
CA PRO A 91 6.62 -7.21 0.43
C PRO A 91 5.81 -7.78 -0.74
N PRO A 92 6.44 -8.13 -1.88
CA PRO A 92 5.76 -8.90 -2.91
C PRO A 92 5.05 -10.09 -2.27
N ARG A 93 3.76 -10.24 -2.59
CA ARG A 93 2.90 -11.14 -1.82
C ARG A 93 3.36 -12.61 -1.86
N GLY A 94 3.62 -13.15 -0.68
CA GLY A 94 3.76 -14.56 -0.44
C GLY A 94 2.41 -15.21 -0.08
N MET A 95 2.27 -15.72 1.16
CA MET A 95 1.04 -16.36 1.64
C MET A 95 -0.05 -15.35 2.02
N ALA A 96 0.33 -14.23 2.62
CA ALA A 96 -0.58 -13.18 3.09
C ALA A 96 -0.06 -11.79 2.69
N PRO A 97 -0.95 -10.78 2.56
CA PRO A 97 -0.51 -9.41 2.36
C PRO A 97 -0.02 -8.79 3.68
N ASP A 98 1.14 -8.17 3.62
CA ASP A 98 1.75 -7.48 4.75
C ASP A 98 2.00 -6.00 4.42
N ILE A 99 1.75 -5.12 5.40
CA ILE A 99 2.31 -3.77 5.43
C ILE A 99 3.37 -3.76 6.53
N VAL A 100 4.58 -3.38 6.17
CA VAL A 100 5.73 -3.29 7.07
C VAL A 100 6.13 -1.82 7.21
N ARG A 101 6.33 -1.39 8.46
CA ARG A 101 6.84 -0.06 8.80
C ARG A 101 7.94 -0.23 9.85
N ILE A 102 9.15 0.24 9.54
CA ILE A 102 10.30 0.17 10.45
C ILE A 102 10.68 1.58 10.85
N VAL A 103 10.60 1.88 12.14
CA VAL A 103 11.03 3.17 12.69
C VAL A 103 12.49 3.04 13.10
N GLU A 104 13.37 3.88 12.56
CA GLU A 104 14.80 3.88 12.80
C GLU A 104 15.25 5.23 13.32
N GLY A 105 15.93 5.24 14.48
CA GLY A 105 16.57 6.43 15.03
C GLY A 105 17.86 6.75 14.28
N LEU A 106 17.99 7.99 13.81
CA LEU A 106 19.20 8.46 13.11
C LEU A 106 20.07 9.34 14.00
N ASP A 107 19.47 10.23 14.77
CA ASP A 107 20.14 11.14 15.68
C ASP A 107 19.22 11.53 16.85
N GLY A 108 19.79 11.82 18.03
CA GLY A 108 19.05 12.22 19.20
C GLY A 108 18.18 11.09 19.77
N SER A 109 17.10 11.45 20.48
CA SER A 109 16.17 10.49 21.08
C SER A 109 14.75 10.98 20.85
N VAL A 110 14.09 10.42 19.82
CA VAL A 110 12.83 10.95 19.31
C VAL A 110 11.63 10.20 19.89
N PRO A 111 10.71 10.88 20.61
CA PRO A 111 9.43 10.30 20.98
C PRO A 111 8.55 10.08 19.77
N MET A 112 8.04 8.86 19.61
CA MET A 112 7.23 8.41 18.50
C MET A 112 5.85 7.97 18.94
N ARG A 113 4.89 8.06 18.04
CA ARG A 113 3.53 7.54 18.21
C ARG A 113 3.11 6.72 17.00
N SER A 114 2.60 5.52 17.26
CA SER A 114 1.80 4.76 16.29
C SER A 114 0.34 4.79 16.73
N GLU A 115 -0.56 5.18 15.82
CA GLU A 115 -2.01 5.15 16.03
C GLU A 115 -2.66 4.38 14.87
N LEU A 116 -3.16 3.19 15.19
CA LEU A 116 -3.82 2.30 14.23
C LEU A 116 -5.33 2.32 14.49
N VAL A 117 -6.09 2.81 13.51
CA VAL A 117 -7.54 2.87 13.49
C VAL A 117 -8.03 1.98 12.36
N ILE A 118 -8.35 0.72 12.65
CA ILE A 118 -8.90 -0.20 11.66
C ILE A 118 -10.40 0.04 11.54
N ARG A 119 -10.88 0.20 10.31
CA ARG A 119 -12.30 0.28 9.97
C ARG A 119 -12.51 -0.44 8.65
N PHE A 120 -13.27 -1.52 8.68
CA PHE A 120 -13.58 -2.26 7.45
C PHE A 120 -14.73 -1.60 6.69
N ASP A 121 -14.90 -2.03 5.43
CA ASP A 121 -15.94 -1.57 4.53
C ASP A 121 -16.01 -0.04 4.44
N PHE A 122 -14.88 0.57 4.04
CA PHE A 122 -14.76 2.02 3.83
C PHE A 122 -15.10 2.89 5.05
N GLY A 123 -14.86 2.39 6.25
CA GLY A 123 -15.12 3.11 7.50
C GLY A 123 -16.39 2.70 8.24
N HIS A 124 -17.24 1.87 7.64
CA HIS A 124 -18.55 1.51 8.21
C HIS A 124 -18.47 0.52 9.36
N ILE A 125 -17.47 -0.40 9.38
CA ILE A 125 -17.44 -1.50 10.33
C ILE A 125 -16.27 -1.34 11.30
N VAL A 126 -16.59 -1.16 12.59
CA VAL A 126 -15.65 -1.19 13.70
C VAL A 126 -15.35 -2.66 14.03
N PRO A 127 -14.09 -3.12 13.95
CA PRO A 127 -13.76 -4.51 14.24
C PRO A 127 -13.83 -4.85 15.72
N TRP A 128 -14.05 -6.12 15.99
CA TRP A 128 -13.74 -6.68 17.29
C TRP A 128 -12.24 -6.95 17.40
N VAL A 129 -11.57 -6.33 18.38
CA VAL A 129 -10.13 -6.45 18.60
C VAL A 129 -9.84 -7.32 19.82
N ARG A 130 -9.07 -8.38 19.61
CA ARG A 130 -8.61 -9.28 20.68
C ARG A 130 -7.09 -9.35 20.74
N ARG A 131 -6.57 -9.69 21.91
CA ARG A 131 -5.16 -10.05 22.07
C ARG A 131 -5.01 -11.56 21.79
N VAL A 132 -4.05 -11.90 20.93
CA VAL A 132 -3.63 -13.27 20.67
C VAL A 132 -2.12 -13.29 20.83
N ASP A 133 -1.63 -13.93 21.86
CA ASP A 133 -0.20 -13.93 22.26
C ASP A 133 0.36 -12.49 22.35
N HIS A 134 1.34 -12.18 21.50
CA HIS A 134 1.95 -10.84 21.42
C HIS A 134 1.34 -9.95 20.32
N ALA A 135 0.27 -10.42 19.64
CA ALA A 135 -0.40 -9.71 18.56
C ALA A 135 -1.73 -9.07 18.99
N ARG A 136 -2.23 -8.16 18.17
CA ARG A 136 -3.63 -7.70 18.18
C ARG A 136 -4.30 -8.17 16.90
N VAL A 137 -5.41 -8.87 17.05
CA VAL A 137 -6.21 -9.35 15.92
C VAL A 137 -7.53 -8.58 15.89
N ALA A 138 -7.77 -7.88 14.78
CA ALA A 138 -8.98 -7.14 14.50
C ALA A 138 -9.82 -7.91 13.47
N THR A 139 -11.05 -8.29 13.82
CA THR A 139 -11.91 -9.15 13.00
C THR A 139 -13.22 -8.45 12.70
N ALA A 140 -13.69 -8.51 11.43
CA ALA A 140 -15.00 -8.07 11.02
C ALA A 140 -15.48 -8.86 9.79
N GLY A 141 -16.56 -9.62 9.92
CA GLY A 141 -17.06 -10.47 8.84
C GLY A 141 -16.01 -11.47 8.37
N PRO A 142 -15.75 -11.57 7.05
CA PRO A 142 -14.77 -12.51 6.50
C PRO A 142 -13.31 -12.06 6.69
N ASP A 143 -13.07 -10.81 7.11
CA ASP A 143 -11.76 -10.18 7.13
C ASP A 143 -11.16 -10.12 8.53
N ALA A 144 -9.86 -10.33 8.63
CA ALA A 144 -9.09 -10.12 9.85
C ALA A 144 -7.74 -9.46 9.54
N LEU A 145 -7.28 -8.63 10.48
CA LEU A 145 -5.96 -8.00 10.46
C LEU A 145 -5.20 -8.36 11.73
N CYS A 146 -3.99 -8.86 11.57
CA CYS A 146 -3.07 -9.17 12.66
C CYS A 146 -1.97 -8.11 12.75
N PHE A 147 -1.91 -7.41 13.87
CA PHE A 147 -0.92 -6.37 14.13
C PHE A 147 0.14 -6.85 15.12
N ARG A 148 1.41 -6.75 14.75
CA ARG A 148 2.58 -7.18 15.53
C ARG A 148 3.62 -6.07 15.62
N THR A 149 4.18 -5.90 16.81
CA THR A 149 5.32 -5.00 17.08
C THR A 149 5.94 -5.38 18.43
N PRO A 150 7.24 -5.17 18.63
CA PRO A 150 7.88 -5.30 19.95
C PRO A 150 7.53 -4.13 20.89
N ALA A 151 7.04 -3.00 20.37
CA ALA A 151 6.66 -1.85 21.20
C ALA A 151 5.41 -2.16 22.02
N GLU A 152 5.29 -1.51 23.20
CA GLU A 152 4.10 -1.64 24.02
C GLU A 152 2.86 -1.10 23.30
N VAL A 153 1.76 -1.86 23.35
CA VAL A 153 0.51 -1.54 22.64
C VAL A 153 -0.67 -1.51 23.61
N ARG A 154 -1.45 -0.43 23.54
CA ARG A 154 -2.68 -0.27 24.34
C ARG A 154 -3.88 0.07 23.44
N GLY A 155 -5.07 -0.41 23.84
CA GLY A 155 -6.35 -0.01 23.22
C GLY A 155 -6.89 1.24 23.92
N ARG A 156 -7.30 2.25 23.16
CA ARG A 156 -7.99 3.43 23.67
C ARG A 156 -8.92 4.00 22.62
N ASP A 157 -10.17 4.26 22.98
CA ASP A 157 -11.17 4.90 22.12
C ASP A 157 -11.31 4.21 20.74
N MET A 158 -11.43 2.87 20.73
CA MET A 158 -11.48 2.04 19.54
C MET A 158 -10.28 2.22 18.59
N ARG A 159 -9.10 2.53 19.14
CA ARG A 159 -7.81 2.67 18.46
C ARG A 159 -6.78 1.81 19.15
N THR A 160 -5.79 1.40 18.41
CA THR A 160 -4.59 0.72 18.92
C THR A 160 -3.44 1.73 18.91
N ILE A 161 -2.89 2.02 20.07
CA ILE A 161 -1.88 3.09 20.28
C ILE A 161 -0.62 2.48 20.82
N SER A 162 0.51 2.91 20.29
CA SER A 162 1.86 2.69 20.85
C SER A 162 2.57 4.02 20.95
N GLU A 163 3.14 4.31 22.11
CA GLU A 163 4.00 5.47 22.37
C GLU A 163 5.35 4.93 22.83
N PHE A 164 6.42 5.32 22.16
CA PHE A 164 7.75 4.81 22.38
C PHE A 164 8.79 5.88 22.04
N THR A 165 10.03 5.66 22.42
CA THR A 165 11.15 6.53 22.07
C THR A 165 12.15 5.71 21.28
N VAL A 166 12.76 6.28 20.25
CA VAL A 166 13.77 5.62 19.45
C VAL A 166 15.09 6.40 19.54
N ALA A 167 16.17 5.68 19.86
CA ALA A 167 17.54 6.20 19.94
C ALA A 167 18.33 5.89 18.65
N PRO A 168 19.48 6.54 18.40
CA PRO A 168 20.29 6.28 17.21
C PRO A 168 20.68 4.81 17.08
N GLY A 169 20.43 4.25 15.89
CA GLY A 169 20.67 2.84 15.56
C GLY A 169 19.59 1.86 16.05
N GLU A 170 18.63 2.30 16.86
CA GLU A 170 17.47 1.48 17.19
C GLU A 170 16.51 1.36 16.02
N ARG A 171 15.94 0.15 15.83
CA ARG A 171 14.94 -0.14 14.82
C ARG A 171 13.76 -0.85 15.47
N ILE A 172 12.58 -0.26 15.30
CA ILE A 172 11.32 -0.79 15.87
C ILE A 172 10.38 -1.09 14.74
N PRO A 173 10.14 -2.39 14.44
CA PRO A 173 9.25 -2.82 13.37
C PRO A 173 7.80 -2.86 13.83
N PHE A 174 6.92 -2.61 12.87
CA PHE A 174 5.48 -2.77 12.94
C PHE A 174 5.03 -3.52 11.70
N VAL A 175 4.27 -4.60 11.88
CA VAL A 175 3.73 -5.43 10.79
C VAL A 175 2.23 -5.55 10.93
N LEU A 176 1.51 -5.30 9.84
CA LEU A 176 0.07 -5.51 9.73
C LEU A 176 -0.19 -6.52 8.61
N THR A 177 -0.75 -7.68 8.97
CA THR A 177 -1.03 -8.80 8.06
C THR A 177 -2.53 -9.01 7.95
N TRP A 178 -3.07 -9.07 6.72
CA TRP A 178 -4.45 -9.51 6.49
C TRP A 178 -4.52 -11.04 6.34
N PHE A 179 -5.64 -11.61 6.81
CA PHE A 179 -5.96 -13.02 6.62
C PHE A 179 -7.48 -13.26 6.71
N PRO A 180 -8.01 -14.37 6.15
CA PRO A 180 -9.42 -14.74 6.31
C PRO A 180 -9.77 -14.97 7.76
N SER A 181 -10.84 -14.37 8.26
CA SER A 181 -11.19 -14.37 9.69
C SER A 181 -11.49 -15.75 10.29
N HIS A 182 -11.76 -16.75 9.46
CA HIS A 182 -12.02 -18.14 9.85
C HIS A 182 -10.74 -18.99 9.94
N GLU A 183 -9.59 -18.42 9.57
CA GLU A 183 -8.27 -19.05 9.68
C GLU A 183 -7.53 -18.54 10.93
N GLU A 184 -6.48 -19.24 11.29
CA GLU A 184 -5.56 -18.77 12.33
C GLU A 184 -4.68 -17.64 11.78
N PRO A 185 -4.25 -16.69 12.66
CA PRO A 185 -3.34 -15.64 12.23
C PRO A 185 -2.06 -16.24 11.63
N PRO A 186 -1.60 -15.74 10.46
CA PRO A 186 -0.37 -16.19 9.84
C PRO A 186 0.84 -16.06 10.77
N GLU A 187 1.87 -16.87 10.54
CA GLU A 187 3.15 -16.73 11.23
C GLU A 187 3.73 -15.32 11.03
N ALA A 188 4.51 -14.86 12.02
CA ALA A 188 5.17 -13.56 11.93
C ALA A 188 6.29 -13.62 10.89
N ILE A 189 6.30 -12.63 9.98
CA ILE A 189 7.45 -12.45 9.08
C ILE A 189 8.60 -11.76 9.82
N ASP A 190 9.84 -11.98 9.36
CA ASP A 190 10.99 -11.20 9.78
C ASP A 190 11.03 -9.88 8.97
N PRO A 191 10.83 -8.71 9.60
CA PRO A 191 10.73 -7.44 8.89
C PRO A 191 12.01 -7.02 8.17
N GLU A 192 13.19 -7.37 8.69
CA GLU A 192 14.46 -7.01 8.08
C GLU A 192 14.75 -7.89 6.86
N ARG A 193 14.45 -9.16 6.95
CA ARG A 193 14.52 -10.06 5.81
C ARG A 193 13.52 -9.66 4.73
N ALA A 194 12.27 -9.34 5.12
CA ALA A 194 11.24 -8.87 4.20
C ALA A 194 11.67 -7.58 3.48
N LEU A 195 12.35 -6.65 4.19
CA LEU A 195 12.91 -5.44 3.59
C LEU A 195 13.94 -5.77 2.52
N SER A 196 14.91 -6.64 2.84
CA SER A 196 15.96 -7.06 1.89
C SER A 196 15.38 -7.79 0.67
N ASP A 197 14.44 -8.73 0.90
CA ASP A 197 13.80 -9.49 -0.17
C ASP A 197 12.95 -8.56 -1.08
N THR A 198 12.29 -7.55 -0.51
CA THR A 198 11.53 -6.53 -1.26
C THR A 198 12.44 -5.66 -2.11
N GLU A 199 13.56 -5.20 -1.54
CA GLU A 199 14.55 -4.40 -2.26
C GLU A 199 15.13 -5.17 -3.45
N ASN A 200 15.55 -6.40 -3.23
CA ASN A 200 16.06 -7.28 -4.29
C ASN A 200 15.03 -7.50 -5.40
N TYR A 201 13.77 -7.76 -5.05
CA TYR A 201 12.71 -7.93 -6.03
C TYR A 201 12.56 -6.72 -6.95
N TRP A 202 12.51 -5.52 -6.38
CA TRP A 202 12.33 -4.30 -7.17
C TRP A 202 13.56 -3.97 -8.02
N LEU A 203 14.77 -4.15 -7.48
CA LEU A 203 16.02 -3.96 -8.22
C LEU A 203 16.14 -4.94 -9.39
N ASP A 204 15.81 -6.22 -9.17
CA ASP A 204 15.82 -7.22 -10.22
C ASP A 204 14.79 -6.90 -11.32
N TRP A 205 13.62 -6.38 -10.95
CA TRP A 205 12.62 -5.98 -11.92
C TRP A 205 13.03 -4.71 -12.66
N ALA A 206 13.44 -3.66 -11.96
CA ALA A 206 13.85 -2.39 -12.55
C ALA A 206 15.04 -2.54 -13.51
N GLY A 207 15.99 -3.41 -13.16
CA GLY A 207 17.17 -3.71 -13.98
C GLY A 207 16.89 -4.36 -15.34
N ARG A 208 15.63 -4.72 -15.64
CA ARG A 208 15.22 -5.26 -16.96
C ARG A 208 14.87 -4.17 -17.98
N SER A 209 14.75 -2.92 -17.54
CA SER A 209 14.47 -1.80 -18.44
C SER A 209 15.63 -1.58 -19.42
N ASP A 210 15.30 -1.38 -20.67
CA ASP A 210 16.24 -0.99 -21.74
C ASP A 210 16.18 0.51 -22.05
N HIS A 211 15.47 1.28 -21.20
CA HIS A 211 15.34 2.72 -21.37
C HIS A 211 16.63 3.45 -20.95
N GLU A 212 17.30 4.07 -21.91
CA GLU A 212 18.42 4.97 -21.72
C GLU A 212 18.07 6.34 -22.31
N GLY A 213 18.12 7.41 -21.52
CA GLY A 213 17.81 8.74 -22.04
C GLY A 213 17.44 9.76 -20.98
N ASP A 214 16.89 10.89 -21.45
CA ASP A 214 16.39 11.96 -20.61
C ASP A 214 15.23 11.46 -19.72
N TYR A 215 15.12 12.02 -18.51
CA TYR A 215 14.08 11.69 -17.53
C TYR A 215 14.10 10.22 -17.05
N HIS A 216 15.29 9.60 -17.03
CA HIS A 216 15.45 8.18 -16.65
C HIS A 216 14.83 7.88 -15.27
N GLU A 217 15.11 8.70 -14.24
CA GLU A 217 14.60 8.50 -12.88
C GLU A 217 13.07 8.62 -12.83
N GLU A 218 12.47 9.60 -13.49
CA GLU A 218 11.04 9.81 -13.52
C GLU A 218 10.30 8.70 -14.28
N ILE A 219 10.90 8.23 -15.38
CA ILE A 219 10.35 7.12 -16.16
C ILE A 219 10.41 5.82 -15.35
N HIS A 220 11.55 5.52 -14.73
CA HIS A 220 11.70 4.34 -13.86
C HIS A 220 10.72 4.37 -12.69
N GLN A 221 10.59 5.50 -12.01
CA GLN A 221 9.61 5.66 -10.93
C GLN A 221 8.18 5.44 -11.42
N SER A 222 7.83 5.94 -12.59
CA SER A 222 6.52 5.73 -13.20
C SER A 222 6.27 4.26 -13.54
N LEU A 223 7.28 3.56 -14.09
CA LEU A 223 7.19 2.13 -14.41
C LEU A 223 7.01 1.27 -13.15
N LEU A 224 7.69 1.60 -12.05
CA LEU A 224 7.51 0.92 -10.76
C LEU A 224 6.04 1.04 -10.27
N VAL A 225 5.45 2.23 -10.39
CA VAL A 225 4.04 2.45 -10.03
C VAL A 225 3.11 1.64 -10.94
N LEU A 226 3.34 1.64 -12.26
CA LEU A 226 2.55 0.85 -13.22
C LEU A 226 2.68 -0.65 -12.93
N LYS A 227 3.88 -1.13 -12.60
CA LYS A 227 4.10 -2.52 -12.18
C LYS A 227 3.36 -2.84 -10.89
N ALA A 228 3.40 -1.96 -9.90
CA ALA A 228 2.68 -2.16 -8.63
C ALA A 228 1.16 -2.27 -8.82
N LEU A 229 0.61 -1.63 -9.85
CA LEU A 229 -0.81 -1.69 -10.22
C LEU A 229 -1.17 -2.90 -11.12
N THR A 230 -0.18 -3.70 -11.52
CA THR A 230 -0.38 -4.94 -12.27
C THR A 230 -0.66 -6.08 -11.28
N TYR A 231 -1.85 -6.66 -11.36
CA TYR A 231 -2.28 -7.75 -10.48
C TYR A 231 -1.56 -9.05 -10.84
N ALA A 232 -0.55 -9.40 -10.06
CA ALA A 232 0.36 -10.51 -10.33
C ALA A 232 -0.31 -11.86 -10.60
N PRO A 233 -1.41 -12.27 -9.89
CA PRO A 233 -2.02 -13.57 -10.13
C PRO A 233 -2.63 -13.75 -11.51
N THR A 234 -3.05 -12.68 -12.19
CA THR A 234 -3.80 -12.80 -13.45
C THR A 234 -3.25 -11.98 -14.60
N GLY A 235 -2.45 -10.95 -14.31
CA GLY A 235 -1.97 -9.98 -15.29
C GLY A 235 -2.94 -8.83 -15.56
N GLY A 236 -4.07 -8.75 -14.85
CA GLY A 236 -4.97 -7.59 -14.93
C GLY A 236 -4.29 -6.33 -14.40
N ILE A 237 -4.64 -5.16 -14.92
CA ILE A 237 -4.01 -3.89 -14.55
C ILE A 237 -5.08 -2.97 -13.96
N ALA A 238 -4.95 -2.61 -12.68
CA ALA A 238 -5.79 -1.61 -12.05
C ALA A 238 -5.49 -0.22 -12.63
N ALA A 239 -6.51 0.55 -12.97
CA ALA A 239 -6.30 1.89 -13.51
C ALA A 239 -5.76 2.86 -12.44
N ALA A 240 -6.16 2.65 -11.17
CA ALA A 240 -5.58 3.34 -10.01
C ALA A 240 -5.88 2.53 -8.73
N PRO A 241 -5.20 2.79 -7.59
CA PRO A 241 -5.52 2.13 -6.33
C PRO A 241 -6.79 2.67 -5.66
N THR A 242 -7.40 3.73 -6.22
CA THR A 242 -8.57 4.45 -5.69
C THR A 242 -9.66 4.63 -6.74
N THR A 243 -10.67 5.44 -6.42
CA THR A 243 -11.63 5.97 -7.38
C THR A 243 -11.04 7.13 -8.18
N SER A 244 -11.70 7.52 -9.28
CA SER A 244 -11.40 8.78 -9.99
C SER A 244 -11.79 9.99 -9.13
N LEU A 245 -11.28 11.16 -9.50
CA LEU A 245 -11.91 12.41 -9.11
C LEU A 245 -13.27 12.54 -9.82
N PRO A 246 -14.25 13.29 -9.25
CA PRO A 246 -15.47 13.62 -9.96
C PRO A 246 -15.17 14.36 -11.27
N GLU A 247 -15.89 14.05 -12.35
CA GLU A 247 -15.79 14.78 -13.63
C GLU A 247 -16.07 16.28 -13.48
N LEU A 248 -16.92 16.63 -12.53
CA LEU A 248 -17.23 17.98 -12.10
C LEU A 248 -17.11 18.06 -10.58
N ILE A 249 -16.39 19.04 -10.05
CA ILE A 249 -16.26 19.25 -8.59
C ILE A 249 -17.65 19.38 -7.96
N GLY A 250 -17.93 18.54 -6.96
CA GLY A 250 -19.24 18.41 -6.31
C GLY A 250 -20.27 17.59 -7.08
N GLY A 251 -19.91 17.06 -8.25
CA GLY A 251 -20.75 16.15 -9.04
C GLY A 251 -20.73 14.71 -8.53
N VAL A 252 -21.68 13.91 -9.04
CA VAL A 252 -21.85 12.50 -8.64
C VAL A 252 -21.12 11.52 -9.57
N ARG A 253 -20.55 11.99 -10.68
CA ARG A 253 -19.87 11.14 -11.66
C ARG A 253 -18.40 10.97 -11.26
N ASN A 254 -18.12 9.92 -10.52
CA ASN A 254 -16.79 9.37 -10.29
C ASN A 254 -16.82 7.87 -10.61
N TRP A 255 -15.64 7.33 -10.94
CA TRP A 255 -15.50 5.98 -11.42
C TRP A 255 -14.56 5.19 -10.53
N ASP A 256 -14.86 3.91 -10.34
CA ASP A 256 -13.95 3.04 -9.59
C ASP A 256 -12.78 2.62 -10.50
N TYR A 257 -11.59 3.11 -10.19
CA TYR A 257 -10.37 2.81 -10.95
C TYR A 257 -9.58 1.63 -10.40
N ARG A 258 -10.06 1.01 -9.31
CA ARG A 258 -9.46 -0.21 -8.77
C ARG A 258 -9.67 -1.43 -9.65
N PHE A 259 -10.45 -1.26 -10.72
CA PHE A 259 -10.76 -2.25 -11.75
C PHE A 259 -9.84 -2.13 -12.96
N CYS A 260 -9.85 -3.17 -13.81
CA CYS A 260 -9.13 -3.17 -15.08
C CYS A 260 -9.95 -2.45 -16.15
N TRP A 261 -9.61 -1.19 -16.44
CA TRP A 261 -10.15 -0.42 -17.55
C TRP A 261 -9.32 -0.72 -18.80
N LEU A 262 -9.96 -1.15 -19.90
CA LEU A 262 -9.24 -1.54 -21.12
C LEU A 262 -8.38 -0.42 -21.71
N ARG A 263 -8.86 0.84 -21.63
CA ARG A 263 -8.12 2.03 -22.06
C ARG A 263 -6.81 2.19 -21.27
N ASP A 264 -6.90 2.20 -19.97
CA ASP A 264 -5.76 2.46 -19.06
C ASP A 264 -4.74 1.33 -19.14
N ALA A 265 -5.23 0.09 -19.15
CA ALA A 265 -4.38 -1.08 -19.31
C ALA A 265 -3.61 -1.06 -20.64
N THR A 266 -4.25 -0.64 -21.74
CA THR A 266 -3.60 -0.53 -23.05
C THR A 266 -2.46 0.49 -23.05
N LEU A 267 -2.65 1.66 -22.39
CA LEU A 267 -1.62 2.68 -22.29
C LEU A 267 -0.45 2.23 -21.39
N THR A 268 -0.75 1.57 -20.29
CA THR A 268 0.25 0.97 -19.40
C THR A 268 1.13 -0.04 -20.13
N LEU A 269 0.50 -0.92 -20.92
CA LEU A 269 1.23 -1.90 -21.73
C LEU A 269 2.11 -1.26 -22.78
N LEU A 270 1.64 -0.21 -23.45
CA LEU A 270 2.43 0.51 -24.43
C LEU A 270 3.70 1.09 -23.78
N ALA A 271 3.55 1.69 -22.57
CA ALA A 271 4.68 2.19 -21.81
C ALA A 271 5.68 1.07 -21.44
N MET A 272 5.18 -0.06 -20.91
CA MET A 272 6.00 -1.21 -20.53
C MET A 272 6.71 -1.84 -21.73
N LEU A 273 6.03 -2.03 -22.88
CA LEU A 273 6.63 -2.60 -24.08
C LEU A 273 7.73 -1.71 -24.66
N ASN A 274 7.53 -0.39 -24.63
CA ASN A 274 8.52 0.58 -25.12
C ASN A 274 9.77 0.68 -24.23
N THR A 275 9.73 0.09 -23.04
CA THR A 275 10.83 0.09 -22.06
C THR A 275 11.35 -1.31 -21.73
N GLY A 276 11.03 -2.32 -22.57
CA GLY A 276 11.60 -3.67 -22.50
C GLY A 276 10.78 -4.71 -21.70
N TYR A 277 9.70 -4.32 -21.02
CA TYR A 277 8.92 -5.22 -20.15
C TYR A 277 7.88 -6.04 -20.96
N ARG A 278 8.30 -7.18 -21.48
CA ARG A 278 7.49 -8.05 -22.33
C ARG A 278 6.64 -9.07 -21.56
N GLU A 279 7.11 -9.48 -20.37
CA GLU A 279 6.42 -10.49 -19.55
C GLU A 279 5.05 -9.96 -19.07
N GLU A 280 4.99 -8.68 -18.68
CA GLU A 280 3.75 -8.01 -18.26
C GLU A 280 2.76 -7.94 -19.41
N ALA A 281 3.24 -7.65 -20.62
CA ALA A 281 2.40 -7.59 -21.82
C ALA A 281 1.82 -8.96 -22.18
N GLU A 282 2.61 -10.03 -22.06
CA GLU A 282 2.11 -11.40 -22.31
C GLU A 282 1.10 -11.82 -21.23
N ALA A 283 1.35 -11.53 -19.95
CA ALA A 283 0.42 -11.82 -18.85
C ALA A 283 -0.92 -11.12 -19.07
N TRP A 284 -0.89 -9.83 -19.44
CA TRP A 284 -2.10 -9.07 -19.73
C TRP A 284 -2.82 -9.60 -20.98
N ARG A 285 -2.10 -9.95 -22.04
CA ARG A 285 -2.71 -10.55 -23.22
C ARG A 285 -3.48 -11.81 -22.85
N GLN A 286 -2.92 -12.67 -22.01
CA GLN A 286 -3.61 -13.87 -21.52
C GLN A 286 -4.81 -13.52 -20.65
N TRP A 287 -4.70 -12.49 -19.81
CA TRP A 287 -5.83 -11.97 -19.04
C TRP A 287 -6.95 -11.46 -19.96
N LEU A 288 -6.62 -10.64 -20.97
CA LEU A 288 -7.59 -10.08 -21.90
C LEU A 288 -8.36 -11.17 -22.65
N LEU A 289 -7.67 -12.16 -23.19
CA LEU A 289 -8.29 -13.26 -23.91
C LEU A 289 -9.32 -14.03 -23.06
N ARG A 290 -9.08 -14.15 -21.76
CA ARG A 290 -10.04 -14.76 -20.81
C ARG A 290 -11.21 -13.81 -20.50
N ALA A 291 -10.93 -12.54 -20.24
CA ALA A 291 -11.93 -11.56 -19.84
C ALA A 291 -12.95 -11.27 -20.96
N VAL A 292 -12.46 -11.18 -22.21
CA VAL A 292 -13.32 -10.86 -23.39
C VAL A 292 -13.90 -12.10 -24.07
N ALA A 293 -13.70 -13.30 -23.54
CA ALA A 293 -14.22 -14.51 -24.11
C ALA A 293 -15.76 -14.46 -24.24
N GLY A 294 -16.30 -14.72 -25.42
CA GLY A 294 -17.74 -14.68 -25.73
C GLY A 294 -18.09 -13.80 -26.94
N ASP A 295 -19.32 -13.28 -26.96
CA ASP A 295 -19.76 -12.41 -28.04
C ASP A 295 -19.09 -11.04 -27.97
N PRO A 296 -18.48 -10.51 -29.03
CA PRO A 296 -17.94 -9.17 -29.11
C PRO A 296 -18.92 -8.05 -28.73
N ALA A 297 -20.23 -8.28 -28.93
CA ALA A 297 -21.28 -7.34 -28.56
C ALA A 297 -21.38 -7.15 -27.03
N ASP A 298 -20.89 -8.11 -26.23
CA ASP A 298 -20.89 -8.09 -24.78
C ASP A 298 -19.60 -7.51 -24.18
N LEU A 299 -18.73 -6.93 -25.00
CA LEU A 299 -17.47 -6.33 -24.56
C LEU A 299 -17.76 -5.16 -23.60
N GLN A 300 -17.17 -5.20 -22.40
CA GLN A 300 -17.28 -4.15 -21.39
C GLN A 300 -16.08 -3.21 -21.45
N ILE A 301 -16.26 -1.97 -21.02
CA ILE A 301 -15.17 -0.98 -20.93
C ILE A 301 -14.23 -1.27 -19.76
N MET A 302 -14.72 -1.98 -18.71
CA MET A 302 -13.94 -2.39 -17.55
C MET A 302 -14.38 -3.78 -17.07
N TYR A 303 -13.47 -4.45 -16.38
CA TYR A 303 -13.64 -5.77 -15.79
C TYR A 303 -13.11 -5.79 -14.36
N GLY A 304 -13.51 -6.77 -13.56
CA GLY A 304 -12.83 -7.08 -12.31
C GLY A 304 -11.34 -7.39 -12.55
N ILE A 305 -10.52 -7.20 -11.53
CA ILE A 305 -9.05 -7.32 -11.68
C ILE A 305 -8.62 -8.76 -12.03
N ALA A 306 -9.41 -9.77 -11.69
CA ALA A 306 -9.19 -11.16 -12.11
C ALA A 306 -9.93 -11.55 -13.39
N GLY A 307 -10.65 -10.62 -14.06
CA GLY A 307 -11.38 -10.82 -15.31
C GLY A 307 -12.89 -11.01 -15.11
N GLU A 308 -13.41 -10.71 -13.93
CA GLU A 308 -14.85 -10.81 -13.65
C GLU A 308 -15.62 -9.78 -14.50
N ARG A 309 -16.73 -10.21 -15.11
CA ARG A 309 -17.71 -9.33 -15.77
C ARG A 309 -18.60 -8.68 -14.71
N ARG A 310 -18.97 -7.41 -14.90
CA ARG A 310 -19.84 -6.65 -14.00
C ARG A 310 -21.05 -6.07 -14.74
#